data_0b6491d08f1df76f80fdfebf8ac94abd
#
_entry.id   0b6491d08f1df76f80fdfebf8ac94abd
#
_cell.length_a   1.000
_cell.length_b   1.000
_cell.length_c   1.000
_cell.angle_alpha   90.00
_cell.angle_beta   90.00
_cell.angle_gamma   90.00
#
_symmetry.space_group_name_H-M   'P 1'
#
loop_
_entity.id
_entity.type
_entity.pdbx_description
1 polymer ?
#
loop_
_entity_poly.entity_id
_entity_poly.type
_entity_poly.pdbx_seq_one_letter_code
_entity_poly.pdbx_strand_id
1 'polypeptide(L)'
;SGMDIFASRNLTLQVGDRSIIAIRYICRINLKKEEEDIAKEEAANPHLTPRMMHLEVHNEALAGKTLLQVRDFMGRDFVCSRILQNGHVSIPNRDTVFHLGDQLFVVCAEDDAEAIIAFIGPKIEVDWEKQDTPMVSRRILITQPKMNGKQLGEFHFSSMYGVNVTRVNRSGMDIFASRNLTLQVGDR
;
A
#
# COMPACT_ATOMS: atom_id res chain seq x y z
N SER A 1 -31.52 19.66 -7.64
CA SER A 1 -30.77 19.37 -8.84
C SER A 1 -29.28 19.60 -8.53
N GLY A 2 -28.67 18.61 -7.88
CA GLY A 2 -27.25 18.64 -7.51
C GLY A 2 -26.40 18.14 -8.68
N MET A 3 -25.46 18.95 -9.10
CA MET A 3 -24.40 18.52 -10.03
C MET A 3 -23.26 17.90 -9.21
N ASP A 4 -23.18 16.57 -9.22
CA ASP A 4 -22.04 15.86 -8.70
C ASP A 4 -20.88 15.98 -9.72
N ILE A 5 -19.87 16.77 -9.37
CA ILE A 5 -18.65 16.87 -10.16
C ILE A 5 -17.74 15.71 -9.78
N PHE A 6 -17.86 14.59 -10.48
CA PHE A 6 -16.89 13.50 -10.42
C PHE A 6 -15.71 13.85 -11.32
N ALA A 7 -14.61 14.32 -10.75
CA ALA A 7 -13.35 14.43 -11.47
C ALA A 7 -12.73 13.02 -11.62
N SER A 8 -13.02 12.35 -12.73
CA SER A 8 -12.31 11.14 -13.14
C SER A 8 -10.94 11.51 -13.71
N ARG A 9 -9.87 10.90 -13.22
CA ARG A 9 -8.48 11.12 -13.69
C ARG A 9 -8.20 10.76 -15.15
N ASN A 10 -9.16 10.22 -15.87
CA ASN A 10 -9.06 9.92 -17.28
C ASN A 10 -9.68 10.99 -18.21
N LEU A 11 -9.97 12.18 -17.68
CA LEU A 11 -10.32 13.32 -18.50
C LEU A 11 -9.07 13.82 -19.21
N THR A 12 -8.93 13.46 -20.47
CA THR A 12 -7.99 14.11 -21.37
C THR A 12 -8.52 15.52 -21.60
N LEU A 13 -7.97 16.49 -20.86
CA LEU A 13 -8.34 17.88 -20.96
C LEU A 13 -7.87 18.42 -22.31
N GLN A 14 -8.80 18.72 -23.22
CA GLN A 14 -8.45 19.37 -24.48
C GLN A 14 -8.09 20.83 -24.23
N VAL A 15 -7.03 21.27 -24.88
CA VAL A 15 -6.61 22.69 -24.89
C VAL A 15 -7.76 23.51 -25.46
N GLY A 16 -8.40 24.36 -24.61
CA GLY A 16 -9.53 25.20 -25.01
C GLY A 16 -10.81 25.04 -24.17
N ASP A 17 -10.83 24.13 -23.18
CA ASP A 17 -11.98 24.01 -22.29
C ASP A 17 -12.08 25.23 -21.37
N ARG A 18 -13.10 26.06 -21.61
CA ARG A 18 -13.37 27.31 -20.87
C ARG A 18 -13.62 27.07 -19.38
N SER A 19 -14.13 25.89 -19.03
CA SER A 19 -14.42 25.53 -17.62
C SER A 19 -13.13 25.40 -16.82
N ILE A 20 -12.05 24.86 -17.42
CA ILE A 20 -10.76 24.71 -16.78
C ILE A 20 -10.10 26.07 -16.53
N ILE A 21 -10.20 26.97 -17.51
CA ILE A 21 -9.67 28.33 -17.40
C ILE A 21 -10.40 29.07 -16.27
N ALA A 22 -11.73 28.93 -16.17
CA ALA A 22 -12.53 29.53 -15.12
C ALA A 22 -12.15 28.99 -13.73
N ILE A 23 -12.01 27.68 -13.57
CA ILE A 23 -11.60 27.06 -12.29
C ILE A 23 -10.20 27.52 -11.90
N ARG A 24 -9.26 27.54 -12.86
CA ARG A 24 -7.88 27.99 -12.64
C ARG A 24 -7.83 29.45 -12.18
N TYR A 25 -8.68 30.32 -12.75
CA TYR A 25 -8.72 31.74 -12.44
C TYR A 25 -9.42 32.03 -11.11
N ILE A 26 -10.53 31.36 -10.85
CA ILE A 26 -11.33 31.55 -9.62
C ILE A 26 -10.60 30.92 -8.41
N CYS A 27 -10.07 29.73 -8.54
CA CYS A 27 -9.43 29.01 -7.43
C CYS A 27 -7.94 29.35 -7.27
N ARG A 28 -7.35 30.14 -8.20
CA ARG A 28 -5.92 30.47 -8.23
C ARG A 28 -5.01 29.22 -8.18
N ILE A 29 -5.46 28.11 -8.73
CA ILE A 29 -4.73 26.83 -8.72
C ILE A 29 -3.61 26.91 -9.74
N ASN A 30 -2.37 26.77 -9.28
CA ASN A 30 -1.20 26.62 -10.14
C ASN A 30 -0.86 25.14 -10.24
N LEU A 31 -1.41 24.45 -11.26
CA LEU A 31 -1.22 23.02 -11.45
C LEU A 31 0.25 22.60 -11.49
N LYS A 32 1.13 23.40 -12.11
CA LYS A 32 2.57 23.11 -12.13
C LYS A 32 3.21 23.17 -10.75
N LYS A 33 2.79 24.14 -9.94
CA LYS A 33 3.31 24.26 -8.57
C LYS A 33 2.81 23.13 -7.70
N GLU A 34 1.56 22.72 -7.90
CA GLU A 34 0.97 21.59 -7.17
C GLU A 34 1.64 20.25 -7.55
N GLU A 35 1.95 20.03 -8.84
CA GLU A 35 2.75 18.88 -9.29
C GLU A 35 4.17 18.89 -8.71
N GLU A 36 4.83 20.05 -8.66
CA GLU A 36 6.15 20.22 -8.05
C GLU A 36 6.11 20.05 -6.53
N ASP A 37 5.08 20.52 -5.87
CA ASP A 37 4.92 20.40 -4.42
C ASP A 37 4.61 18.95 -4.04
N ILE A 38 3.80 18.23 -4.83
CA ILE A 38 3.55 16.78 -4.68
C ILE A 38 4.86 16.00 -4.88
N ALA A 39 5.61 16.29 -5.94
CA ALA A 39 6.89 15.62 -6.18
C ALA A 39 7.93 15.90 -5.08
N LYS A 40 7.90 17.08 -4.49
CA LYS A 40 8.75 17.42 -3.33
C LYS A 40 8.32 16.71 -2.06
N GLU A 41 7.01 16.57 -1.82
CA GLU A 41 6.49 15.80 -0.69
C GLU A 41 6.82 14.32 -0.81
N GLU A 42 6.74 13.74 -2.02
CA GLU A 42 7.18 12.36 -2.29
C GLU A 42 8.68 12.19 -2.02
N ALA A 43 9.51 13.13 -2.48
CA ALA A 43 10.95 13.09 -2.25
C ALA A 43 11.34 13.38 -0.79
N ALA A 44 10.51 14.13 -0.05
CA ALA A 44 10.78 14.50 1.33
C ALA A 44 10.33 13.45 2.36
N ASN A 45 9.49 12.48 1.96
CA ASN A 45 8.96 11.47 2.85
C ASN A 45 9.13 10.04 2.31
N PRO A 46 10.37 9.54 2.19
CA PRO A 46 10.64 8.16 1.72
C PRO A 46 9.98 7.09 2.61
N HIS A 47 9.66 7.41 3.88
CA HIS A 47 8.86 6.55 4.76
C HIS A 47 7.42 6.32 4.28
N LEU A 48 6.93 7.14 3.35
CA LEU A 48 5.58 7.01 2.83
C LEU A 48 5.53 6.28 1.48
N THR A 49 6.63 6.25 0.73
CA THR A 49 6.67 5.62 -0.59
C THR A 49 6.62 4.09 -0.45
N PRO A 50 5.60 3.41 -1.02
CA PRO A 50 5.51 1.96 -0.93
C PRO A 50 6.49 1.29 -1.89
N ARG A 51 7.32 0.40 -1.37
CA ARG A 51 8.16 -0.50 -2.15
C ARG A 51 7.61 -1.92 -2.09
N MET A 52 7.45 -2.52 -3.26
CA MET A 52 7.01 -3.90 -3.42
C MET A 52 8.19 -4.79 -3.77
N MET A 53 8.29 -5.95 -3.15
CA MET A 53 9.37 -6.89 -3.41
C MET A 53 8.95 -8.33 -3.15
N HIS A 54 9.60 -9.24 -3.84
CA HIS A 54 9.46 -10.66 -3.61
C HIS A 54 10.70 -11.14 -2.89
N LEU A 55 10.50 -11.84 -1.78
CA LEU A 55 11.57 -12.33 -0.91
C LEU A 55 11.40 -13.82 -0.67
N GLU A 56 12.51 -14.52 -0.49
CA GLU A 56 12.51 -15.89 -0.01
C GLU A 56 13.04 -15.94 1.42
N VAL A 57 12.39 -16.71 2.27
CA VAL A 57 12.79 -16.83 3.69
C VAL A 57 14.04 -17.69 3.78
N HIS A 58 15.18 -17.08 4.02
CA HIS A 58 16.48 -17.74 4.22
C HIS A 58 16.96 -17.68 5.67
N ASN A 59 16.41 -16.78 6.48
CA ASN A 59 16.84 -16.61 7.86
C ASN A 59 16.24 -17.71 8.75
N GLU A 60 17.08 -18.57 9.27
CA GLU A 60 16.68 -19.67 10.17
C GLU A 60 15.98 -19.20 11.44
N ALA A 61 16.28 -17.98 11.92
CA ALA A 61 15.63 -17.42 13.08
C ALA A 61 14.14 -17.14 12.89
N LEU A 62 13.66 -17.11 11.63
CA LEU A 62 12.26 -16.89 11.28
C LEU A 62 11.49 -18.21 11.16
N ALA A 63 12.18 -19.33 11.00
CA ALA A 63 11.53 -20.63 10.87
C ALA A 63 10.75 -20.97 12.15
N GLY A 64 9.48 -21.32 11.97
CA GLY A 64 8.56 -21.60 13.08
C GLY A 64 8.01 -20.36 13.80
N LYS A 65 8.38 -19.15 13.39
CA LYS A 65 7.80 -17.91 13.94
C LYS A 65 6.56 -17.50 13.17
N THR A 66 5.60 -16.92 13.89
CA THR A 66 4.42 -16.33 13.26
C THR A 66 4.75 -14.97 12.64
N LEU A 67 3.96 -14.53 11.67
CA LEU A 67 4.10 -13.19 11.06
C LEU A 67 4.09 -12.08 12.13
N LEU A 68 3.26 -12.22 13.17
CA LEU A 68 3.24 -11.26 14.28
C LEU A 68 4.58 -11.23 15.01
N GLN A 69 5.13 -12.38 15.38
CA GLN A 69 6.43 -12.49 16.08
C GLN A 69 7.57 -11.92 15.23
N VAL A 70 7.55 -12.19 13.92
CA VAL A 70 8.56 -11.67 12.98
C VAL A 70 8.50 -10.13 12.92
N ARG A 71 7.31 -9.55 12.86
CA ARG A 71 7.11 -8.09 12.84
C ARG A 71 7.56 -7.45 14.15
N ASP A 72 7.17 -8.04 15.28
CA ASP A 72 7.54 -7.52 16.60
C ASP A 72 9.05 -7.60 16.82
N PHE A 73 9.69 -8.67 16.36
CA PHE A 73 11.14 -8.86 16.48
C PHE A 73 11.92 -7.89 15.59
N MET A 74 11.44 -7.65 14.37
CA MET A 74 12.08 -6.72 13.42
C MET A 74 11.91 -5.26 13.83
N GLY A 75 10.81 -4.92 14.52
CA GLY A 75 10.49 -3.55 14.92
C GLY A 75 10.22 -2.59 13.77
N ARG A 76 9.99 -3.12 12.57
CA ARG A 76 9.66 -2.35 11.36
C ARG A 76 8.32 -2.78 10.79
N ASP A 77 7.61 -1.84 10.17
CA ASP A 77 6.30 -2.12 9.61
C ASP A 77 6.42 -2.61 8.16
N PHE A 78 5.80 -3.73 7.88
CA PHE A 78 5.65 -4.26 6.53
C PHE A 78 4.35 -5.02 6.40
N VAL A 79 3.86 -5.14 5.18
CA VAL A 79 2.68 -5.93 4.84
C VAL A 79 3.13 -7.13 4.00
N CYS A 80 2.93 -8.34 4.50
CA CYS A 80 3.04 -9.53 3.68
C CYS A 80 1.69 -9.72 2.96
N SER A 81 1.67 -9.38 1.69
CA SER A 81 0.45 -9.42 0.87
C SER A 81 0.07 -10.84 0.48
N ARG A 82 1.06 -11.65 0.17
CA ARG A 82 0.92 -13.05 -0.26
C ARG A 82 2.09 -13.87 0.26
N ILE A 83 1.82 -15.15 0.48
CA ILE A 83 2.83 -16.14 0.81
C ILE A 83 2.60 -17.40 -0.04
N LEU A 84 3.67 -17.92 -0.62
CA LEU A 84 3.70 -19.19 -1.32
C LEU A 84 4.41 -20.21 -0.42
N GLN A 85 3.66 -21.19 0.06
CA GLN A 85 4.13 -22.27 0.92
C GLN A 85 3.72 -23.60 0.31
N ASN A 86 4.66 -24.51 0.14
CA ASN A 86 4.40 -25.86 -0.42
C ASN A 86 3.58 -25.84 -1.73
N GLY A 87 3.83 -24.86 -2.60
CA GLY A 87 3.11 -24.71 -3.86
C GLY A 87 1.71 -24.06 -3.75
N HIS A 88 1.29 -23.66 -2.56
CA HIS A 88 0.02 -22.98 -2.35
C HIS A 88 0.20 -21.51 -2.00
N VAL A 89 -0.47 -20.64 -2.74
CA VAL A 89 -0.50 -19.20 -2.45
C VAL A 89 -1.67 -18.88 -1.52
N SER A 90 -1.39 -18.14 -0.47
CA SER A 90 -2.40 -17.68 0.49
C SER A 90 -2.16 -16.24 0.93
N ILE A 91 -3.19 -15.63 1.54
CA ILE A 91 -3.05 -14.33 2.22
C ILE A 91 -2.64 -14.63 3.66
N PRO A 92 -1.42 -14.24 4.07
CA PRO A 92 -0.98 -14.50 5.42
C PRO A 92 -1.74 -13.61 6.42
N ASN A 93 -2.03 -14.18 7.56
CA ASN A 93 -2.55 -13.48 8.73
C ASN A 93 -1.48 -13.43 9.83
N ARG A 94 -1.80 -12.79 10.97
CA ARG A 94 -0.88 -12.63 12.09
C ARG A 94 -0.29 -13.94 12.63
N ASP A 95 -1.05 -15.04 12.52
CA ASP A 95 -0.71 -16.36 13.07
C ASP A 95 -0.06 -17.28 12.02
N THR A 96 0.11 -16.80 10.79
CA THR A 96 0.79 -17.55 9.71
C THR A 96 2.24 -17.79 10.09
N VAL A 97 2.64 -19.06 10.11
CA VAL A 97 4.00 -19.49 10.46
C VAL A 97 4.89 -19.51 9.23
N PHE A 98 6.10 -18.96 9.36
CA PHE A 98 7.11 -18.95 8.31
C PHE A 98 7.99 -20.20 8.36
N HIS A 99 8.37 -20.67 7.16
CA HIS A 99 9.32 -21.76 6.97
C HIS A 99 10.42 -21.30 6.03
N LEU A 100 11.56 -21.97 6.11
CA LEU A 100 12.64 -21.74 5.13
C LEU A 100 12.15 -22.09 3.73
N GLY A 101 12.52 -21.24 2.77
CA GLY A 101 12.10 -21.37 1.37
C GLY A 101 10.70 -20.85 1.05
N ASP A 102 9.94 -20.34 2.05
CA ASP A 102 8.70 -19.65 1.78
C ASP A 102 8.95 -18.40 0.92
N GLN A 103 8.11 -18.20 -0.09
CA GLN A 103 8.21 -17.02 -0.96
C GLN A 103 7.15 -16.00 -0.57
N LEU A 104 7.59 -14.77 -0.34
CA LEU A 104 6.76 -13.70 0.19
C LEU A 104 6.62 -12.56 -0.81
N PHE A 105 5.42 -12.02 -0.95
CA PHE A 105 5.20 -10.72 -1.57
C PHE A 105 5.04 -9.67 -0.46
N VAL A 106 6.07 -8.85 -0.31
CA VAL A 106 6.18 -7.87 0.78
C VAL A 106 6.03 -6.45 0.24
N VAL A 107 5.30 -5.63 0.98
CA VAL A 107 5.19 -4.18 0.75
C VAL A 107 5.62 -3.47 2.03
N CYS A 108 6.51 -2.52 1.90
CA CYS A 108 7.04 -1.72 3.02
C CYS A 108 7.33 -0.28 2.58
N ALA A 109 7.74 0.56 3.51
CA ALA A 109 8.31 1.84 3.17
C ALA A 109 9.66 1.67 2.46
N GLU A 110 9.99 2.59 1.54
CA GLU A 110 11.24 2.53 0.75
C GLU A 110 12.48 2.44 1.67
N ASP A 111 12.52 3.23 2.74
CA ASP A 111 13.63 3.28 3.69
C ASP A 111 13.84 1.97 4.47
N ASP A 112 12.79 1.19 4.64
CA ASP A 112 12.84 -0.06 5.40
C ASP A 112 13.24 -1.26 4.52
N ALA A 113 13.20 -1.10 3.20
CA ALA A 113 13.33 -2.19 2.26
C ALA A 113 14.63 -2.99 2.42
N GLU A 114 15.77 -2.32 2.50
CA GLU A 114 17.07 -3.00 2.61
C GLU A 114 17.23 -3.74 3.94
N ALA A 115 16.70 -3.18 5.03
CA ALA A 115 16.71 -3.85 6.33
C ALA A 115 15.81 -5.10 6.33
N ILE A 116 14.65 -5.03 5.67
CA ILE A 116 13.73 -6.16 5.54
C ILE A 116 14.35 -7.28 4.69
N ILE A 117 15.02 -6.94 3.58
CA ILE A 117 15.74 -7.90 2.74
C ILE A 117 16.84 -8.59 3.55
N ALA A 118 17.68 -7.83 4.24
CA ALA A 118 18.75 -8.36 5.05
C ALA A 118 18.25 -9.30 6.17
N PHE A 119 17.05 -9.03 6.67
CA PHE A 119 16.47 -9.79 7.77
C PHE A 119 15.71 -11.04 7.30
N ILE A 120 14.94 -10.97 6.23
CA ILE A 120 14.13 -12.08 5.74
C ILE A 120 14.95 -12.99 4.82
N GLY A 121 15.58 -12.41 3.80
CA GLY A 121 16.35 -13.13 2.80
C GLY A 121 16.34 -12.42 1.44
N PRO A 122 16.95 -13.04 0.42
CA PRO A 122 17.18 -12.40 -0.86
C PRO A 122 15.91 -12.11 -1.64
N LYS A 123 16.02 -11.12 -2.54
CA LYS A 123 15.01 -10.87 -3.57
C LYS A 123 14.98 -12.02 -4.57
N ILE A 124 13.79 -12.41 -4.95
CA ILE A 124 13.53 -13.43 -5.96
C ILE A 124 12.59 -12.88 -7.03
N GLU A 125 12.61 -13.52 -8.20
CA GLU A 125 11.61 -13.27 -9.24
C GLU A 125 10.54 -14.34 -9.16
N VAL A 126 9.31 -13.95 -8.89
CA VAL A 126 8.16 -14.85 -8.85
C VAL A 126 7.07 -14.33 -9.77
N ASP A 127 6.63 -15.17 -10.67
CA ASP A 127 5.49 -14.89 -11.53
C ASP A 127 4.18 -15.28 -10.81
N TRP A 128 3.67 -14.34 -10.03
CA TRP A 128 2.44 -14.54 -9.26
C TRP A 128 1.19 -14.65 -10.15
N GLU A 129 1.27 -14.21 -11.40
CA GLU A 129 0.13 -14.31 -12.34
C GLU A 129 -0.08 -15.74 -12.83
N LYS A 130 0.99 -16.53 -12.88
CA LYS A 130 0.92 -17.94 -13.23
C LYS A 130 0.45 -18.85 -12.10
N GLN A 131 0.41 -18.31 -10.88
CA GLN A 131 -0.08 -19.07 -9.73
C GLN A 131 -1.61 -18.99 -9.73
N ASP A 132 -2.27 -20.15 -9.76
CA ASP A 132 -3.73 -20.24 -9.62
C ASP A 132 -4.12 -19.79 -8.20
N THR A 133 -4.55 -18.55 -8.10
CA THR A 133 -4.87 -17.95 -6.80
C THR A 133 -6.27 -17.38 -6.80
N PRO A 134 -7.13 -17.76 -5.84
CA PRO A 134 -8.48 -17.18 -5.71
C PRO A 134 -8.47 -15.74 -5.18
N MET A 135 -7.29 -15.11 -5.10
CA MET A 135 -7.14 -13.78 -4.52
C MET A 135 -7.48 -12.69 -5.53
N VAL A 136 -8.22 -11.71 -5.05
CA VAL A 136 -8.60 -10.53 -5.84
C VAL A 136 -8.08 -9.26 -5.18
N SER A 137 -7.56 -8.34 -6.01
CA SER A 137 -7.22 -7.00 -5.57
C SER A 137 -8.36 -6.05 -5.90
N ARG A 138 -8.73 -5.19 -4.95
CA ARG A 138 -9.78 -4.18 -5.12
C ARG A 138 -9.32 -2.84 -4.59
N ARG A 139 -9.75 -1.77 -5.25
CA ARG A 139 -9.66 -0.41 -4.74
C ARG A 139 -10.94 -0.08 -4.00
N ILE A 140 -10.81 0.43 -2.78
CA ILE A 140 -11.93 0.79 -1.92
C ILE A 140 -11.80 2.28 -1.61
N LEU A 141 -12.87 3.04 -1.88
CA LEU A 141 -12.93 4.45 -1.53
C LEU A 141 -13.42 4.61 -0.09
N ILE A 142 -12.70 5.35 0.72
CA ILE A 142 -13.13 5.69 2.08
C ILE A 142 -14.14 6.82 2.01
N THR A 143 -15.41 6.48 2.27
CA THR A 143 -16.53 7.41 2.28
C THR A 143 -17.13 7.63 3.67
N GLN A 144 -16.81 6.77 4.64
CA GLN A 144 -17.38 6.78 5.97
C GLN A 144 -16.69 7.84 6.86
N PRO A 145 -17.39 8.90 7.31
CA PRO A 145 -16.79 9.94 8.16
C PRO A 145 -16.18 9.41 9.45
N LYS A 146 -16.72 8.30 9.99
CA LYS A 146 -16.20 7.66 11.20
C LYS A 146 -14.79 7.08 11.06
N MET A 147 -14.31 6.90 9.83
CA MET A 147 -12.95 6.41 9.54
C MET A 147 -11.94 7.55 9.42
N ASN A 148 -12.44 8.78 9.23
CA ASN A 148 -11.57 9.94 9.07
C ASN A 148 -10.81 10.23 10.37
N GLY A 149 -9.50 10.42 10.26
CA GLY A 149 -8.63 10.71 11.40
C GLY A 149 -8.23 9.49 12.26
N LYS A 150 -8.70 8.29 11.91
CA LYS A 150 -8.33 7.07 12.62
C LYS A 150 -7.15 6.38 11.96
N GLN A 151 -6.36 5.66 12.76
CA GLN A 151 -5.23 4.89 12.23
C GLN A 151 -5.71 3.59 11.56
N LEU A 152 -5.03 3.21 10.47
CA LEU A 152 -5.35 2.00 9.72
C LEU A 152 -5.35 0.74 10.60
N GLY A 153 -4.42 0.67 11.56
CA GLY A 153 -4.28 -0.46 12.47
C GLY A 153 -5.48 -0.69 13.39
N GLU A 154 -6.27 0.35 13.68
CA GLU A 154 -7.46 0.26 14.54
C GLU A 154 -8.58 -0.59 13.93
N PHE A 155 -8.60 -0.71 12.60
CA PHE A 155 -9.68 -1.42 11.89
C PHE A 155 -9.47 -2.92 11.79
N HIS A 156 -8.28 -3.41 12.11
CA HIS A 156 -7.96 -4.84 12.11
C HIS A 156 -8.39 -5.60 10.85
N PHE A 157 -8.25 -4.99 9.67
CA PHE A 157 -8.72 -5.52 8.38
C PHE A 157 -8.28 -6.96 8.11
N SER A 158 -7.04 -7.30 8.43
CA SER A 158 -6.51 -8.63 8.19
C SER A 158 -7.19 -9.69 9.06
N SER A 159 -7.34 -9.42 10.37
CA SER A 159 -7.91 -10.40 11.29
C SER A 159 -9.44 -10.50 11.24
N MET A 160 -10.13 -9.39 10.92
CA MET A 160 -11.59 -9.37 10.89
C MET A 160 -12.17 -9.75 9.51
N TYR A 161 -11.46 -9.41 8.44
CA TYR A 161 -11.99 -9.55 7.08
C TYR A 161 -11.09 -10.36 6.14
N GLY A 162 -9.92 -10.82 6.59
CA GLY A 162 -8.95 -11.51 5.74
C GLY A 162 -8.38 -10.64 4.62
N VAL A 163 -8.36 -9.31 4.83
CA VAL A 163 -7.94 -8.33 3.83
C VAL A 163 -6.63 -7.68 4.25
N ASN A 164 -5.62 -7.73 3.39
CA ASN A 164 -4.38 -7.00 3.58
C ASN A 164 -4.41 -5.70 2.75
N VAL A 165 -4.30 -4.56 3.44
CA VAL A 165 -4.15 -3.26 2.81
C VAL A 165 -2.68 -3.05 2.50
N THR A 166 -2.33 -2.91 1.23
CA THR A 166 -0.93 -2.79 0.78
C THR A 166 -0.50 -1.35 0.57
N ARG A 167 -1.42 -0.50 0.17
CA ARG A 167 -1.18 0.92 -0.06
C ARG A 167 -2.48 1.71 0.03
N VAL A 168 -2.35 2.99 0.28
CA VAL A 168 -3.43 3.97 0.26
C VAL A 168 -3.10 5.02 -0.78
N ASN A 169 -4.01 5.31 -1.70
CA ASN A 169 -3.85 6.39 -2.65
C ASN A 169 -4.56 7.64 -2.13
N ARG A 170 -3.81 8.69 -1.88
CA ARG A 170 -4.28 10.00 -1.43
C ARG A 170 -3.87 11.06 -2.43
N SER A 171 -4.85 11.79 -2.97
CA SER A 171 -4.61 12.87 -3.97
C SER A 171 -3.70 12.43 -5.13
N GLY A 172 -3.67 11.12 -5.40
CA GLY A 172 -2.90 10.56 -6.46
C GLY A 172 -1.57 9.95 -6.09
N MET A 173 -1.08 10.18 -4.91
CA MET A 173 0.11 9.55 -4.39
C MET A 173 -0.24 8.20 -3.75
N ASP A 174 0.55 7.20 -4.04
CA ASP A 174 0.49 5.92 -3.33
C ASP A 174 1.34 6.03 -2.06
N ILE A 175 0.71 5.76 -0.93
CA ILE A 175 1.32 5.81 0.40
C ILE A 175 1.37 4.38 0.95
N PHE A 176 2.48 4.01 1.56
CA PHE A 176 2.59 2.72 2.27
C PHE A 176 1.54 2.63 3.38
N ALA A 177 0.79 1.53 3.38
CA ALA A 177 -0.29 1.28 4.34
C ALA A 177 0.26 0.81 5.70
N SER A 178 1.04 1.66 6.37
CA SER A 178 1.53 1.39 7.72
C SER A 178 0.36 1.35 8.71
N ARG A 179 0.54 0.66 9.83
CA ARG A 179 -0.51 0.56 10.88
C ARG A 179 -0.87 1.92 11.48
N ASN A 180 0.10 2.82 11.52
CA ASN A 180 -0.04 4.16 12.09
C ASN A 180 -0.54 5.19 11.06
N LEU A 181 -0.74 4.79 9.81
CA LEU A 181 -1.27 5.69 8.77
C LEU A 181 -2.67 6.15 9.15
N THR A 182 -2.83 7.46 9.31
CA THR A 182 -4.13 8.09 9.56
C THR A 182 -4.93 8.16 8.27
N LEU A 183 -6.11 7.54 8.26
CA LEU A 183 -7.01 7.53 7.11
C LEU A 183 -7.78 8.84 6.96
N GLN A 184 -8.10 9.20 5.73
CA GLN A 184 -8.91 10.35 5.39
C GLN A 184 -10.06 9.97 4.45
N VAL A 185 -11.18 10.67 4.57
CA VAL A 185 -12.26 10.54 3.58
C VAL A 185 -11.71 10.98 2.21
N GLY A 186 -11.93 10.14 1.19
CA GLY A 186 -11.36 10.33 -0.14
C GLY A 186 -10.16 9.45 -0.43
N ASP A 187 -9.52 8.84 0.57
CA ASP A 187 -8.49 7.83 0.36
C ASP A 187 -9.04 6.63 -0.42
N ARG A 188 -8.17 6.02 -1.21
CA ARG A 188 -8.48 4.81 -2.00
C ARG A 188 -7.53 3.68 -1.73
#